data_beefdaddee842f7af329ef9b77ead844
#
_entry.id   beefdaddee842f7af329ef9b77ead844
#
_cell.length_a   1.000
_cell.length_b   1.000
_cell.length_c   1.000
_cell.angle_alpha   90.00
_cell.angle_beta   90.00
_cell.angle_gamma   90.00
#
_symmetry.space_group_name_H-M   'P 1'
#
loop_
_entity.id
_entity.type
_entity.pdbx_description
1 polymer ?
#
loop_
_entity_poly.entity_id
_entity_poly.type
_entity_poly.pdbx_seq_one_letter_code
_entity_poly.pdbx_strand_id
1 'polypeptide(L)'
;PITSSSFAVFDSGHKYQFDRFNNKFQYIPLNGDIAGLMARTSEEQFPWFSPAGSQRGNILNAVKLAYNPNKVQRDALYVKRINPVIFSPGAGFVLFGDKTGLAIASAFDRINVRRLFLNLEARIEIAARTQLFEFNDEITRANFRNIVEPFLRGVQAKRGIQDFVVICDETNNTPDVIDANEFKCDIFIKPARSINFIGLTFVATRTGVSFSEVVGRV
;
A
#
# COMPACT_ATOMS: atom_id res chain seq x y z
N PRO A 1 -24.91 -0.28 -3.57
CA PRO A 1 -23.73 -1.15 -3.62
C PRO A 1 -22.47 -0.30 -3.87
N ILE A 2 -21.40 -0.55 -3.10
CA ILE A 2 -20.12 0.15 -3.31
C ILE A 2 -19.45 -0.43 -4.55
N THR A 3 -19.16 0.40 -5.54
CA THR A 3 -18.46 -0.01 -6.76
C THR A 3 -17.08 -0.58 -6.41
N SER A 4 -16.74 -1.74 -7.00
CA SER A 4 -15.45 -2.39 -6.79
C SER A 4 -14.36 -1.63 -7.55
N SER A 5 -13.40 -1.05 -6.83
CA SER A 5 -12.25 -0.35 -7.42
C SER A 5 -11.06 -0.38 -6.48
N SER A 6 -9.87 -0.66 -7.02
CA SER A 6 -8.61 -0.54 -6.28
C SER A 6 -8.10 0.90 -6.18
N PHE A 7 -8.69 1.83 -6.91
CA PHE A 7 -8.33 3.26 -6.89
C PHE A 7 -9.14 4.06 -5.86
N ALA A 8 -10.14 3.45 -5.23
CA ALA A 8 -10.95 4.06 -4.18
C ALA A 8 -10.56 3.55 -2.80
N VAL A 9 -10.64 4.41 -1.80
CA VAL A 9 -10.43 4.10 -0.38
C VAL A 9 -11.61 4.63 0.40
N PHE A 10 -12.20 3.79 1.26
CA PHE A 10 -13.34 4.14 2.10
C PHE A 10 -12.93 4.18 3.56
N ASP A 11 -13.36 5.21 4.27
CA ASP A 11 -13.13 5.39 5.70
C ASP A 11 -14.44 5.42 6.50
N SER A 12 -14.36 5.42 7.84
CA SER A 12 -15.50 5.28 8.74
C SER A 12 -16.02 6.60 9.33
N GLY A 13 -16.22 7.62 8.53
CA GLY A 13 -17.07 8.72 8.95
C GLY A 13 -16.44 10.08 9.23
N HIS A 14 -16.67 10.68 10.42
CA HIS A 14 -16.39 12.08 10.70
C HIS A 14 -15.62 12.26 12.01
N LYS A 15 -14.75 13.25 12.06
CA LYS A 15 -14.14 13.78 13.29
C LYS A 15 -14.81 15.07 13.74
N TYR A 16 -14.79 15.35 15.03
CA TYR A 16 -15.21 16.60 15.63
C TYR A 16 -13.99 17.47 15.90
N GLN A 17 -13.94 18.64 15.32
CA GLN A 17 -12.83 19.59 15.50
C GLN A 17 -13.30 21.02 15.57
N PHE A 18 -12.44 21.90 16.09
CA PHE A 18 -12.69 23.32 16.11
C PHE A 18 -12.40 23.95 14.76
N ASP A 19 -13.40 24.63 14.20
CA ASP A 19 -13.27 25.45 12.99
C ASP A 19 -12.95 26.89 13.43
N ARG A 20 -11.69 27.27 13.22
CA ARG A 20 -11.21 28.62 13.60
C ARG A 20 -11.82 29.75 12.78
N PHE A 21 -12.28 29.47 11.56
CA PHE A 21 -12.85 30.51 10.69
C PHE A 21 -14.27 30.87 11.10
N ASN A 22 -15.06 29.87 11.50
CA ASN A 22 -16.44 30.05 11.96
C ASN A 22 -16.56 30.10 13.49
N ASN A 23 -15.44 30.02 14.21
CA ASN A 23 -15.35 30.01 15.68
C ASN A 23 -16.33 29.03 16.35
N LYS A 24 -16.43 27.82 15.81
CA LYS A 24 -17.31 26.77 16.29
C LYS A 24 -16.73 25.37 16.11
N PHE A 25 -17.19 24.45 16.96
CA PHE A 25 -16.92 23.03 16.75
C PHE A 25 -17.89 22.43 15.75
N GLN A 26 -17.38 21.61 14.85
CA GLN A 26 -18.22 20.91 13.86
C GLN A 26 -17.66 19.53 13.50
N TYR A 27 -18.55 18.69 12.95
CA TYR A 27 -18.14 17.41 12.38
C TYR A 27 -17.65 17.61 10.95
N ILE A 28 -16.47 17.06 10.66
CA ILE A 28 -15.82 17.12 9.35
C ILE A 28 -15.56 15.70 8.88
N PRO A 29 -15.83 15.39 7.60
CA PRO A 29 -15.51 14.08 7.02
C PRO A 29 -14.02 13.74 7.13
N LEU A 30 -13.69 12.48 7.40
CA LEU A 30 -12.32 11.99 7.56
C LEU A 30 -11.57 11.78 6.24
N ASN A 31 -12.24 11.77 5.09
CA ASN A 31 -11.63 11.51 3.79
C ASN A 31 -10.47 12.45 3.47
N GLY A 32 -10.59 13.75 3.81
CA GLY A 32 -9.51 14.71 3.66
C GLY A 32 -8.29 14.39 4.54
N ASP A 33 -8.54 13.95 5.79
CA ASP A 33 -7.48 13.53 6.70
C ASP A 33 -6.77 12.27 6.19
N ILE A 34 -7.52 11.30 5.64
CA ILE A 34 -6.95 10.07 5.06
C ILE A 34 -6.09 10.40 3.85
N ALA A 35 -6.53 11.32 2.98
CA ALA A 35 -5.73 11.80 1.85
C ALA A 35 -4.43 12.48 2.34
N GLY A 36 -4.54 13.38 3.32
CA GLY A 36 -3.40 14.05 3.95
C GLY A 36 -2.43 13.06 4.62
N LEU A 37 -2.96 11.99 5.23
CA LEU A 37 -2.19 10.92 5.85
C LEU A 37 -1.40 10.11 4.82
N MET A 38 -2.01 9.83 3.67
CA MET A 38 -1.31 9.19 2.55
C MET A 38 -0.20 10.08 1.99
N ALA A 39 -0.43 11.39 1.85
CA ALA A 39 0.57 12.35 1.40
C ALA A 39 1.76 12.41 2.38
N ARG A 40 1.49 12.58 3.67
CA ARG A 40 2.50 12.58 4.73
C ARG A 40 3.32 11.29 4.75
N THR A 41 2.66 10.12 4.60
CA THR A 41 3.37 8.84 4.51
C THR A 41 4.31 8.78 3.30
N SER A 42 3.96 9.41 2.18
CA SER A 42 4.85 9.48 1.01
C SER A 42 6.06 10.38 1.24
N GLU A 43 5.87 11.45 1.99
CA GLU A 43 6.90 12.46 2.28
C GLU A 43 7.89 11.97 3.34
N GLU A 44 7.39 11.44 4.45
CA GLU A 44 8.22 10.97 5.58
C GLU A 44 8.89 9.62 5.31
N GLN A 45 8.27 8.78 4.46
CA GLN A 45 8.73 7.43 4.16
C GLN A 45 8.74 7.22 2.63
N PHE A 46 7.85 6.37 2.13
CA PHE A 46 7.66 6.11 0.70
C PHE A 46 6.19 5.77 0.42
N PRO A 47 5.71 5.94 -0.84
CA PRO A 47 4.31 5.67 -1.22
C PRO A 47 3.82 4.25 -0.93
N TRP A 48 4.73 3.27 -0.88
CA TRP A 48 4.42 1.85 -0.65
C TRP A 48 4.37 1.45 0.82
N PHE A 49 4.52 2.37 1.76
CA PHE A 49 4.23 2.09 3.16
C PHE A 49 2.73 2.23 3.44
N SER A 50 2.20 1.34 4.29
CA SER A 50 0.81 1.46 4.75
C SER A 50 0.63 2.75 5.53
N PRO A 51 -0.39 3.57 5.22
CA PRO A 51 -0.69 4.77 5.99
C PRO A 51 -1.39 4.48 7.31
N ALA A 52 -1.73 3.22 7.59
CA ALA A 52 -2.47 2.82 8.78
C ALA A 52 -1.57 2.49 9.98
N GLY A 53 -2.18 2.39 11.15
CA GLY A 53 -1.54 1.97 12.39
C GLY A 53 -1.00 3.10 13.25
N SER A 54 -0.57 2.78 14.48
CA SER A 54 -0.16 3.75 15.51
C SER A 54 1.08 4.57 15.16
N GLN A 55 1.91 4.09 14.25
CA GLN A 55 3.14 4.83 13.87
C GLN A 55 2.88 5.94 12.86
N ARG A 56 1.96 5.74 11.91
CA ARG A 56 1.73 6.64 10.79
C ARG A 56 0.28 7.08 10.64
N GLY A 57 -0.66 6.28 11.14
CA GLY A 57 -2.09 6.45 10.95
C GLY A 57 -2.76 7.54 11.80
N ASN A 58 -2.00 8.42 12.46
CA ASN A 58 -2.53 9.42 13.37
C ASN A 58 -3.31 10.52 12.66
N ILE A 59 -4.58 10.68 13.06
CA ILE A 59 -5.48 11.76 12.62
C ILE A 59 -5.26 12.94 13.55
N LEU A 60 -4.91 14.08 12.98
CA LEU A 60 -4.62 15.30 13.72
C LEU A 60 -5.87 16.15 13.94
N ASN A 61 -5.80 17.04 14.94
CA ASN A 61 -6.85 18.03 15.22
C ASN A 61 -8.25 17.43 15.42
N ALA A 62 -8.34 16.26 16.02
CA ALA A 62 -9.63 15.64 16.38
C ALA A 62 -9.83 15.70 17.90
N VAL A 63 -11.02 16.11 18.33
CA VAL A 63 -11.43 16.09 19.74
C VAL A 63 -12.15 14.78 20.05
N LYS A 64 -12.99 14.32 19.12
CA LYS A 64 -13.69 13.03 19.18
C LYS A 64 -14.07 12.57 17.78
N LEU A 65 -14.38 11.29 17.66
CA LEU A 65 -14.99 10.73 16.44
C LEU A 65 -16.53 10.76 16.57
N ALA A 66 -17.22 10.94 15.44
CA ALA A 66 -18.67 10.77 15.39
C ALA A 66 -19.05 9.31 15.67
N TYR A 67 -18.20 8.38 15.25
CA TYR A 67 -18.37 6.94 15.45
C TYR A 67 -17.03 6.31 15.81
N ASN A 68 -16.93 5.71 16.99
CA ASN A 68 -15.74 4.96 17.43
C ASN A 68 -16.11 3.46 17.53
N PRO A 69 -15.82 2.67 16.50
CA PRO A 69 -16.25 1.28 16.43
C PRO A 69 -15.52 0.39 17.44
N ASN A 70 -16.26 -0.50 18.12
CA ASN A 70 -15.68 -1.57 18.91
C ASN A 70 -15.07 -2.66 18.00
N LYS A 71 -14.44 -3.70 18.60
CA LYS A 71 -13.75 -4.75 17.83
C LYS A 71 -14.67 -5.43 16.80
N VAL A 72 -15.86 -5.85 17.21
CA VAL A 72 -16.83 -6.53 16.32
C VAL A 72 -17.28 -5.63 15.17
N GLN A 73 -17.53 -4.37 15.47
CA GLN A 73 -17.94 -3.37 14.47
C GLN A 73 -16.81 -3.06 13.50
N ARG A 74 -15.54 -2.99 13.98
CA ARG A 74 -14.35 -2.82 13.10
C ARG A 74 -14.22 -3.99 12.12
N ASP A 75 -14.34 -5.21 12.63
CA ASP A 75 -14.26 -6.41 11.81
C ASP A 75 -15.34 -6.42 10.72
N ALA A 76 -16.59 -6.04 11.08
CA ALA A 76 -17.70 -5.91 10.14
C ALA A 76 -17.48 -4.82 9.07
N LEU A 77 -16.91 -3.66 9.46
CA LEU A 77 -16.54 -2.59 8.53
C LEU A 77 -15.42 -3.07 7.58
N TYR A 78 -14.41 -3.73 8.14
CA TYR A 78 -13.25 -4.18 7.38
C TYR A 78 -13.60 -5.26 6.35
N VAL A 79 -14.56 -6.14 6.66
CA VAL A 79 -15.12 -7.09 5.67
C VAL A 79 -15.78 -6.33 4.52
N LYS A 80 -16.46 -5.22 4.79
CA LYS A 80 -17.08 -4.35 3.78
C LYS A 80 -16.10 -3.40 3.08
N ARG A 81 -14.79 -3.56 3.30
CA ARG A 81 -13.72 -2.73 2.68
C ARG A 81 -13.69 -1.28 3.19
N ILE A 82 -14.28 -1.01 4.33
CA ILE A 82 -14.25 0.29 4.99
C ILE A 82 -13.14 0.27 6.02
N ASN A 83 -12.21 1.21 5.94
CA ASN A 83 -11.10 1.34 6.86
C ASN A 83 -11.55 2.09 8.11
N PRO A 84 -11.64 1.44 9.27
CA PRO A 84 -12.11 2.10 10.49
C PRO A 84 -11.06 3.09 11.00
N VAL A 85 -11.53 4.26 11.45
CA VAL A 85 -10.76 5.17 12.28
C VAL A 85 -11.21 4.96 13.72
N ILE A 86 -10.28 4.78 14.63
CA ILE A 86 -10.53 4.43 16.03
C ILE A 86 -9.77 5.35 16.97
N PHE A 87 -10.25 5.43 18.21
CA PHE A 87 -9.43 5.95 19.31
C PHE A 87 -8.60 4.80 19.90
N SER A 88 -7.27 4.97 19.91
CA SER A 88 -6.32 4.03 20.50
C SER A 88 -5.62 4.69 21.69
N PRO A 89 -5.73 4.14 22.93
CA PRO A 89 -5.00 4.65 24.06
C PRO A 89 -3.49 4.73 23.78
N GLY A 90 -2.88 5.86 24.06
CA GLY A 90 -1.46 6.12 23.79
C GLY A 90 -1.10 6.57 22.38
N ALA A 91 -1.95 6.32 21.36
CA ALA A 91 -1.72 6.76 19.99
C ALA A 91 -2.75 7.79 19.49
N GLY A 92 -3.85 8.01 20.24
CA GLY A 92 -4.91 8.93 19.84
C GLY A 92 -5.84 8.37 18.77
N PHE A 93 -6.30 9.22 17.86
CA PHE A 93 -7.16 8.80 16.75
C PHE A 93 -6.31 8.27 15.60
N VAL A 94 -6.56 7.03 15.19
CA VAL A 94 -5.73 6.35 14.19
C VAL A 94 -6.57 5.67 13.12
N LEU A 95 -6.08 5.71 11.88
CA LEU A 95 -6.58 4.87 10.81
C LEU A 95 -6.17 3.41 11.10
N PHE A 96 -7.14 2.53 11.23
CA PHE A 96 -6.93 1.13 11.60
C PHE A 96 -7.36 0.17 10.48
N GLY A 97 -6.92 0.45 9.26
CA GLY A 97 -7.19 -0.37 8.08
C GLY A 97 -6.47 0.17 6.86
N ASP A 98 -6.12 -0.72 5.94
CA ASP A 98 -5.35 -0.39 4.72
C ASP A 98 -5.92 -1.04 3.45
N LYS A 99 -7.23 -1.30 3.44
CA LYS A 99 -7.92 -1.86 2.27
C LYS A 99 -8.28 -0.80 1.24
N THR A 100 -8.18 -1.18 -0.03
CA THR A 100 -8.82 -0.47 -1.13
C THR A 100 -10.29 -0.88 -1.25
N GLY A 101 -11.05 -0.21 -2.11
CA GLY A 101 -12.43 -0.56 -2.43
C GLY A 101 -12.60 -1.81 -3.30
N LEU A 102 -11.52 -2.55 -3.61
CA LEU A 102 -11.56 -3.74 -4.46
C LEU A 102 -12.26 -4.91 -3.75
N ALA A 103 -13.28 -5.49 -4.39
CA ALA A 103 -14.07 -6.59 -3.84
C ALA A 103 -13.41 -7.95 -4.01
N ILE A 104 -12.57 -8.11 -5.03
CA ILE A 104 -11.91 -9.36 -5.37
C ILE A 104 -10.60 -9.46 -4.60
N ALA A 105 -10.26 -10.64 -4.09
CA ALA A 105 -8.98 -10.89 -3.47
C ALA A 105 -7.84 -10.76 -4.50
N SER A 106 -7.00 -9.77 -4.32
CA SER A 106 -5.89 -9.44 -5.22
C SER A 106 -4.78 -8.76 -4.43
N ALA A 107 -3.59 -8.65 -5.02
CA ALA A 107 -2.52 -7.81 -4.45
C ALA A 107 -2.95 -6.34 -4.32
N PHE A 108 -3.83 -5.88 -5.20
CA PHE A 108 -4.35 -4.51 -5.23
C PHE A 108 -5.49 -4.23 -4.24
N ASP A 109 -5.86 -5.20 -3.40
CA ASP A 109 -6.81 -5.00 -2.30
C ASP A 109 -6.23 -4.18 -1.14
N ARG A 110 -4.92 -3.83 -1.22
CA ARG A 110 -4.19 -3.06 -0.22
C ARG A 110 -3.76 -1.69 -0.75
N ILE A 111 -3.91 -0.67 0.10
CA ILE A 111 -3.54 0.71 -0.22
C ILE A 111 -2.06 0.81 -0.56
N ASN A 112 -1.18 0.20 0.24
CA ASN A 112 0.25 0.24 0.05
C ASN A 112 0.68 -0.34 -1.31
N VAL A 113 0.09 -1.47 -1.73
CA VAL A 113 0.41 -2.11 -3.01
C VAL A 113 -0.10 -1.28 -4.18
N ARG A 114 -1.35 -0.77 -4.13
CA ARG A 114 -1.87 0.10 -5.19
C ARG A 114 -1.02 1.35 -5.36
N ARG A 115 -0.62 1.99 -4.27
CA ARG A 115 0.24 3.17 -4.30
C ARG A 115 1.67 2.88 -4.79
N LEU A 116 2.20 1.69 -4.47
CA LEU A 116 3.45 1.20 -5.07
C LEU A 116 3.34 1.19 -6.59
N PHE A 117 2.34 0.49 -7.14
CA PHE A 117 2.17 0.35 -8.58
C PHE A 117 1.94 1.68 -9.28
N LEU A 118 1.10 2.56 -8.74
CA LEU A 118 0.91 3.91 -9.30
C LEU A 118 2.23 4.69 -9.40
N ASN A 119 3.11 4.56 -8.42
CA ASN A 119 4.43 5.21 -8.45
C ASN A 119 5.38 4.56 -9.45
N LEU A 120 5.36 3.22 -9.54
CA LEU A 120 6.19 2.49 -10.50
C LEU A 120 5.75 2.78 -11.93
N GLU A 121 4.46 2.66 -12.22
CA GLU A 121 3.86 2.92 -13.53
C GLU A 121 4.23 4.32 -14.03
N ALA A 122 4.01 5.36 -13.21
CA ALA A 122 4.31 6.74 -13.58
C ALA A 122 5.80 6.98 -13.90
N ARG A 123 6.72 6.35 -13.15
CA ARG A 123 8.17 6.52 -13.37
C ARG A 123 8.67 5.71 -14.55
N ILE A 124 8.19 4.48 -14.72
CA ILE A 124 8.57 3.62 -15.83
C ILE A 124 7.99 4.17 -17.15
N GLU A 125 6.78 4.74 -17.12
CA GLU A 125 6.19 5.41 -18.29
C GLU A 125 7.07 6.56 -18.78
N ILE A 126 7.62 7.38 -17.89
CA ILE A 126 8.55 8.46 -18.26
C ILE A 126 9.79 7.88 -18.95
N ALA A 127 10.35 6.79 -18.41
CA ALA A 127 11.50 6.12 -19.03
C ALA A 127 11.13 5.48 -20.38
N ALA A 128 9.94 4.90 -20.50
CA ALA A 128 9.46 4.30 -21.74
C ALA A 128 9.26 5.35 -22.85
N ARG A 129 8.81 6.55 -22.50
CA ARG A 129 8.64 7.65 -23.48
C ARG A 129 9.95 8.07 -24.16
N THR A 130 11.10 7.86 -23.51
CA THR A 130 12.40 8.17 -24.13
C THR A 130 12.81 7.17 -25.21
N GLN A 131 12.12 6.01 -25.30
CA GLN A 131 12.37 5.00 -26.32
C GLN A 131 11.45 5.17 -27.56
N LEU A 132 10.51 6.12 -27.53
CA LEU A 132 9.64 6.38 -28.67
C LEU A 132 10.47 6.87 -29.87
N PHE A 133 10.18 6.30 -31.02
CA PHE A 133 10.84 6.56 -32.31
C PHE A 133 12.27 5.99 -32.43
N GLU A 134 12.75 5.24 -31.43
CA GLU A 134 13.96 4.43 -31.55
C GLU A 134 13.68 3.09 -32.24
N PHE A 135 14.73 2.44 -32.73
CA PHE A 135 14.60 1.11 -33.34
C PHE A 135 14.33 0.03 -32.27
N ASN A 136 13.46 -0.93 -32.57
CA ASN A 136 13.25 -2.09 -31.72
C ASN A 136 14.35 -3.14 -31.97
N ASP A 137 15.55 -2.87 -31.50
CA ASP A 137 16.72 -3.75 -31.58
C ASP A 137 17.16 -4.21 -30.17
N GLU A 138 18.15 -5.10 -30.13
CA GLU A 138 18.68 -5.64 -28.89
C GLU A 138 19.31 -4.52 -28.02
N ILE A 139 19.92 -3.51 -28.64
CA ILE A 139 20.58 -2.40 -27.94
C ILE A 139 19.54 -1.55 -27.22
N THR A 140 18.47 -1.18 -27.89
CA THR A 140 17.36 -0.39 -27.29
C THR A 140 16.70 -1.15 -26.17
N ARG A 141 16.42 -2.46 -26.36
CA ARG A 141 15.87 -3.33 -25.32
C ARG A 141 16.78 -3.44 -24.10
N ALA A 142 18.09 -3.61 -24.32
CA ALA A 142 19.07 -3.65 -23.25
C ALA A 142 19.18 -2.30 -22.51
N ASN A 143 19.18 -1.18 -23.23
CA ASN A 143 19.20 0.16 -22.66
C ASN A 143 17.99 0.41 -21.76
N PHE A 144 16.80 0.02 -22.20
CA PHE A 144 15.58 0.15 -21.41
C PHE A 144 15.66 -0.70 -20.13
N ARG A 145 16.09 -1.97 -20.20
CA ARG A 145 16.33 -2.80 -19.01
C ARG A 145 17.31 -2.16 -18.04
N ASN A 146 18.40 -1.62 -18.57
CA ASN A 146 19.45 -0.96 -17.79
C ASN A 146 18.96 0.31 -17.06
N ILE A 147 17.86 0.90 -17.50
CA ILE A 147 17.18 2.01 -16.80
C ILE A 147 16.21 1.47 -15.73
N VAL A 148 15.41 0.47 -16.09
CA VAL A 148 14.30 -0.03 -15.25
C VAL A 148 14.81 -0.89 -14.09
N GLU A 149 15.75 -1.81 -14.32
CA GLU A 149 16.23 -2.72 -13.28
C GLU A 149 16.88 -2.01 -12.08
N PRO A 150 17.81 -1.04 -12.25
CA PRO A 150 18.38 -0.32 -11.11
C PRO A 150 17.34 0.45 -10.31
N PHE A 151 16.34 1.02 -11.00
CA PHE A 151 15.20 1.68 -10.33
C PHE A 151 14.41 0.69 -9.47
N LEU A 152 14.04 -0.48 -10.00
CA LEU A 152 13.32 -1.52 -9.25
C LEU A 152 14.15 -2.07 -8.08
N ARG A 153 15.47 -2.27 -8.28
CA ARG A 153 16.40 -2.63 -7.18
C ARG A 153 16.44 -1.56 -6.08
N GLY A 154 16.39 -0.29 -6.45
CA GLY A 154 16.29 0.82 -5.52
C GLY A 154 14.99 0.77 -4.68
N VAL A 155 13.86 0.41 -5.30
CA VAL A 155 12.58 0.22 -4.61
C VAL A 155 12.59 -1.03 -3.72
N GLN A 156 13.25 -2.11 -4.18
CA GLN A 156 13.46 -3.33 -3.40
C GLN A 156 14.29 -3.06 -2.14
N ALA A 157 15.41 -2.35 -2.26
CA ALA A 157 16.24 -1.95 -1.12
C ALA A 157 15.47 -1.10 -0.11
N LYS A 158 14.47 -0.32 -0.56
CA LYS A 158 13.55 0.48 0.26
C LYS A 158 12.30 -0.29 0.70
N ARG A 159 12.32 -1.63 0.62
CA ARG A 159 11.27 -2.54 1.11
C ARG A 159 9.91 -2.42 0.39
N GLY A 160 9.87 -1.86 -0.81
CA GLY A 160 8.63 -1.78 -1.60
C GLY A 160 8.31 -3.07 -2.35
N ILE A 161 9.34 -3.77 -2.80
CA ILE A 161 9.26 -4.99 -3.60
C ILE A 161 10.04 -6.09 -2.90
N GLN A 162 9.51 -7.32 -2.91
CA GLN A 162 10.23 -8.51 -2.45
C GLN A 162 11.14 -9.06 -3.55
N ASP A 163 10.60 -9.13 -4.77
CA ASP A 163 11.28 -9.65 -5.94
C ASP A 163 10.67 -9.07 -7.21
N PHE A 164 11.43 -9.07 -8.32
CA PHE A 164 10.96 -8.63 -9.62
C PHE A 164 11.71 -9.31 -10.75
N VAL A 165 11.08 -9.39 -11.91
CA VAL A 165 11.68 -9.85 -13.17
C VAL A 165 11.28 -8.88 -14.27
N VAL A 166 12.24 -8.47 -15.10
CA VAL A 166 12.04 -7.64 -16.28
C VAL A 166 12.37 -8.48 -17.52
N ILE A 167 11.39 -8.71 -18.35
CA ILE A 167 11.53 -9.42 -19.64
C ILE A 167 11.35 -8.38 -20.75
N CYS A 168 12.43 -8.10 -21.45
CA CYS A 168 12.47 -7.19 -22.58
C CYS A 168 13.52 -7.71 -23.57
N ASP A 169 13.16 -8.79 -24.26
CA ASP A 169 14.06 -9.51 -25.15
C ASP A 169 13.29 -10.02 -26.39
N GLU A 170 13.84 -10.96 -27.12
CA GLU A 170 13.24 -11.52 -28.31
C GLU A 170 12.00 -12.37 -28.02
N THR A 171 11.81 -12.84 -26.78
CA THR A 171 10.66 -13.69 -26.44
C THR A 171 9.36 -12.91 -26.44
N ASN A 172 9.39 -11.63 -26.06
CA ASN A 172 8.22 -10.74 -26.07
C ASN A 172 8.26 -9.69 -27.20
N ASN A 173 9.39 -9.53 -27.91
CA ASN A 173 9.53 -8.73 -29.10
C ASN A 173 9.83 -9.63 -30.32
N THR A 174 8.81 -10.41 -30.72
CA THR A 174 8.87 -11.26 -31.90
C THR A 174 8.92 -10.43 -33.19
N PRO A 175 9.32 -11.01 -34.35
CA PRO A 175 9.30 -10.29 -35.62
C PRO A 175 7.96 -9.63 -35.92
N ASP A 176 6.83 -10.29 -35.61
CA ASP A 176 5.48 -9.73 -35.81
C ASP A 176 5.23 -8.48 -34.98
N VAL A 177 5.78 -8.41 -33.75
CA VAL A 177 5.70 -7.23 -32.86
C VAL A 177 6.55 -6.09 -33.41
N ILE A 178 7.74 -6.41 -33.92
CA ILE A 178 8.65 -5.44 -34.55
C ILE A 178 8.05 -4.88 -35.84
N ASP A 179 7.49 -5.73 -36.68
CA ASP A 179 6.81 -5.33 -37.93
C ASP A 179 5.56 -4.49 -37.67
N ALA A 180 4.90 -4.67 -36.50
CA ALA A 180 3.79 -3.85 -36.07
C ALA A 180 4.25 -2.48 -35.47
N ASN A 181 5.56 -2.19 -35.45
CA ASN A 181 6.16 -1.02 -34.79
C ASN A 181 5.85 -0.93 -33.28
N GLU A 182 5.72 -2.07 -32.63
CA GLU A 182 5.50 -2.17 -31.19
C GLU A 182 6.79 -2.54 -30.43
N PHE A 183 6.89 -2.04 -29.21
CA PHE A 183 7.93 -2.41 -28.25
C PHE A 183 7.26 -2.96 -26.99
N LYS A 184 7.60 -4.18 -26.58
CA LYS A 184 7.01 -4.85 -25.41
C LYS A 184 8.05 -5.12 -24.34
N CYS A 185 7.70 -4.76 -23.11
CA CYS A 185 8.47 -5.07 -21.93
C CYS A 185 7.53 -5.54 -20.82
N ASP A 186 7.74 -6.75 -20.33
CA ASP A 186 6.95 -7.35 -19.26
C ASP A 186 7.70 -7.20 -17.93
N ILE A 187 7.05 -6.59 -16.95
CA ILE A 187 7.62 -6.34 -15.64
C ILE A 187 6.77 -7.08 -14.59
N PHE A 188 7.32 -8.16 -14.06
CA PHE A 188 6.68 -8.95 -13.01
C PHE A 188 7.18 -8.48 -11.65
N ILE A 189 6.27 -8.15 -10.73
CA ILE A 189 6.61 -7.59 -9.43
C ILE A 189 5.91 -8.38 -8.33
N LYS A 190 6.69 -8.78 -7.33
CA LYS A 190 6.20 -9.35 -6.08
C LYS A 190 6.22 -8.26 -5.00
N PRO A 191 5.08 -7.62 -4.70
CA PRO A 191 5.04 -6.49 -3.77
C PRO A 191 5.24 -6.95 -2.33
N ALA A 192 5.80 -6.08 -1.50
CA ALA A 192 5.79 -6.25 -0.06
C ALA A 192 4.38 -6.02 0.50
N ARG A 193 3.94 -6.89 1.42
CA ARG A 193 2.60 -6.80 2.04
C ARG A 193 2.70 -6.28 3.47
N SER A 194 1.73 -5.49 3.87
CA SER A 194 1.56 -5.05 5.26
C SER A 194 1.08 -6.19 6.15
N ILE A 195 1.48 -6.16 7.43
CA ILE A 195 1.03 -7.10 8.44
C ILE A 195 -0.33 -6.63 8.97
N ASN A 196 -1.34 -7.51 8.91
CA ASN A 196 -2.69 -7.21 9.42
C ASN A 196 -3.07 -8.02 10.66
N PHE A 197 -2.42 -9.17 10.85
CA PHE A 197 -2.67 -10.05 11.98
C PHE A 197 -1.35 -10.43 12.65
N ILE A 198 -1.32 -10.33 13.95
CA ILE A 198 -0.18 -10.75 14.78
C ILE A 198 -0.69 -11.85 15.71
N GLY A 199 -0.23 -13.07 15.51
CA GLY A 199 -0.43 -14.17 16.44
C GLY A 199 0.70 -14.17 17.48
N LEU A 200 0.36 -14.15 18.76
CA LEU A 200 1.31 -14.25 19.86
C LEU A 200 0.95 -15.47 20.69
N THR A 201 1.89 -16.39 20.84
CA THR A 201 1.74 -17.56 21.68
C THR A 201 2.62 -17.42 22.92
N PHE A 202 2.01 -17.38 24.09
CA PHE A 202 2.71 -17.35 25.36
C PHE A 202 2.65 -18.75 25.98
N VAL A 203 3.81 -19.36 26.23
CA VAL A 203 3.91 -20.66 26.88
C VAL A 203 4.53 -20.49 28.26
N ALA A 204 3.77 -20.79 29.31
CA ALA A 204 4.30 -20.83 30.67
C ALA A 204 4.94 -22.19 30.92
N THR A 205 6.24 -22.20 31.21
CA THR A 205 7.00 -23.43 31.52
C THR A 205 7.19 -23.57 33.02
N ARG A 206 7.31 -24.78 33.49
CA ARG A 206 7.69 -25.08 34.89
C ARG A 206 9.17 -24.77 35.10
N THR A 207 9.53 -24.39 36.34
CA THR A 207 10.92 -24.17 36.73
C THR A 207 11.71 -25.47 36.51
N GLY A 208 12.83 -25.40 35.77
CA GLY A 208 13.70 -26.56 35.50
C GLY A 208 13.52 -27.24 34.12
N VAL A 209 12.55 -26.76 33.29
CA VAL A 209 12.41 -27.23 31.89
C VAL A 209 13.28 -26.40 30.98
N SER A 210 14.09 -27.00 30.11
CA SER A 210 14.88 -26.28 29.11
C SER A 210 14.00 -25.76 28.01
N PHE A 211 14.23 -24.51 27.53
CA PHE A 211 13.46 -23.89 26.43
C PHE A 211 13.52 -24.69 25.13
N SER A 212 14.62 -25.43 24.88
CA SER A 212 14.76 -26.30 23.69
C SER A 212 13.72 -27.43 23.65
N GLU A 213 13.29 -27.92 24.82
CA GLU A 213 12.31 -29.01 24.95
C GLU A 213 10.87 -28.50 24.73
N VAL A 214 10.62 -27.23 24.98
CA VAL A 214 9.31 -26.57 24.75
C VAL A 214 9.13 -26.18 23.29
N VAL A 215 10.19 -25.66 22.64
CA VAL A 215 10.16 -25.24 21.24
C VAL A 215 10.00 -26.41 20.27
N GLY A 216 10.47 -27.59 20.64
CA GLY A 216 10.32 -28.81 19.80
C GLY A 216 8.92 -29.45 19.82
N ARG A 217 7.97 -28.93 20.62
CA ARG A 217 6.58 -29.43 20.74
C ARG A 217 5.48 -28.47 20.22
N VAL A 218 5.86 -27.39 19.60
CA VAL A 218 4.91 -26.38 19.01
C VAL A 218 4.83 -26.55 17.51
#